data_b69634b1b6d7d1348a4bb83f553f7c26
#
_entry.id   b69634b1b6d7d1348a4bb83f553f7c26
#
_cell.length_a   1.000
_cell.length_b   1.000
_cell.length_c   1.000
_cell.angle_alpha   90.00
_cell.angle_beta   90.00
_cell.angle_gamma   90.00
#
_symmetry.space_group_name_H-M   'P 1'
#
loop_
_entity.id
_entity.type
_entity.pdbx_description
1 polymer ?
#
loop_
_entity_poly.entity_id
_entity_poly.type
_entity_poly.pdbx_seq_one_letter_code
_entity_poly.pdbx_strand_id
1 'polypeptide(L)'
;INLINACAEAISYKNAPLHYRLDQASPITNIFTANPVGIPFTTDGLVTHLMDITLLYPIFRDDRLIAIGWAFVHASDIGGAVPGSISPAFTEVFQEGLRLRPVKLYEGGVLNTTVKAILADNSRIPGEVWGDIQAMISGLKSIDRRVNELCSRYGGQAVEQAMQDVICYAESKARTAIASIPDGVYDFSDYLEGINDRQIAFFSARMTVSKGEIHLDFSGTDPQLPAAYNLVSGASTHPYVVQCLYAFILTMDPLTPRNAGILRAIYSYTPRGTVLNAVFPASGGSRAASATRAYDVLLGCINQALPEGLAAADSGNAGVIVVAAPDPRTGRDRVNVINTIHGGGGARRSRDGVDGTAVRYSQRSVPVEIIEVETAMIMRAIRIVPDSRRAG
;
A
#
# COMPACT_ATOMS: atom_id res chain seq x y z
N ILE A 1 -2.87 -21.30 -7.62
CA ILE A 1 -2.26 -20.11 -8.24
C ILE A 1 -2.19 -18.98 -7.20
N ASN A 2 -3.30 -18.60 -6.53
CA ASN A 2 -3.28 -17.50 -5.55
C ASN A 2 -2.33 -17.75 -4.35
N LEU A 3 -2.25 -18.99 -3.85
CA LEU A 3 -1.35 -19.35 -2.77
C LEU A 3 0.12 -19.27 -3.22
N ILE A 4 0.42 -19.75 -4.43
CA ILE A 4 1.77 -19.69 -4.99
C ILE A 4 2.20 -18.24 -5.22
N ASN A 5 1.29 -17.36 -5.65
CA ASN A 5 1.56 -15.93 -5.79
C ASN A 5 1.91 -15.27 -4.45
N ALA A 6 1.12 -15.54 -3.39
CA ALA A 6 1.41 -15.02 -2.06
C ALA A 6 2.76 -15.52 -1.51
N CYS A 7 3.11 -16.79 -1.77
CA CYS A 7 4.41 -17.34 -1.41
C CYS A 7 5.55 -16.75 -2.26
N ALA A 8 5.31 -16.47 -3.55
CA ALA A 8 6.29 -15.83 -4.43
C ALA A 8 6.60 -14.39 -3.98
N GLU A 9 5.61 -13.64 -3.53
CA GLU A 9 5.83 -12.33 -2.91
C GLU A 9 6.70 -12.46 -1.64
N ALA A 10 6.41 -13.41 -0.77
CA ALA A 10 7.20 -13.66 0.43
C ALA A 10 8.68 -13.97 0.14
N ILE A 11 8.99 -14.66 -0.97
CA ILE A 11 10.38 -14.97 -1.37
C ILE A 11 11.11 -13.75 -1.92
N SER A 12 10.43 -12.80 -2.58
CA SER A 12 11.10 -11.59 -3.08
C SER A 12 11.71 -10.77 -1.94
N TYR A 13 11.20 -10.90 -0.73
CA TYR A 13 11.76 -10.31 0.49
C TYR A 13 12.88 -11.11 1.14
N LYS A 14 13.10 -12.38 0.74
CA LYS A 14 14.22 -13.20 1.24
C LYS A 14 15.60 -12.60 0.92
N ASN A 15 15.69 -11.80 -0.14
CA ASN A 15 16.92 -11.13 -0.55
C ASN A 15 17.08 -9.73 0.07
N ALA A 16 16.11 -9.21 0.82
CA ALA A 16 16.30 -8.03 1.63
C ALA A 16 17.35 -8.35 2.72
N PRO A 17 18.25 -7.40 3.05
CA PRO A 17 19.26 -7.63 4.09
C PRO A 17 18.57 -7.76 5.45
N LEU A 18 18.18 -8.99 5.80
CA LEU A 18 17.66 -9.38 7.10
C LEU A 18 18.81 -9.33 8.11
N HIS A 19 19.11 -8.16 8.69
CA HIS A 19 20.08 -8.01 9.78
C HIS A 19 19.61 -8.65 11.09
N TYR A 20 18.44 -9.27 11.12
CA TYR A 20 17.96 -10.08 12.23
C TYR A 20 18.10 -11.54 11.87
N ARG A 21 18.94 -12.25 12.62
CA ARG A 21 18.96 -13.73 12.58
C ARG A 21 17.56 -14.21 12.96
N LEU A 22 16.86 -14.78 12.01
CA LEU A 22 15.72 -15.65 12.28
C LEU A 22 16.33 -16.92 12.88
N ASP A 23 16.19 -17.10 14.18
CA ASP A 23 16.68 -18.31 14.84
C ASP A 23 15.98 -19.54 14.24
N GLN A 24 16.74 -20.55 13.89
CA GLN A 24 16.31 -21.71 13.11
C GLN A 24 15.32 -22.65 13.84
N ALA A 25 15.04 -22.44 15.13
CA ALA A 25 14.39 -23.44 15.96
C ALA A 25 12.92 -23.19 16.32
N SER A 26 12.27 -22.09 15.86
CA SER A 26 10.90 -21.80 16.29
C SER A 26 10.18 -20.88 15.32
N PRO A 27 8.86 -21.03 15.11
CA PRO A 27 8.07 -20.08 14.37
C PRO A 27 8.07 -18.74 15.13
N ILE A 28 8.87 -17.80 14.66
CA ILE A 28 9.01 -16.48 15.23
C ILE A 28 8.12 -15.54 14.42
N THR A 29 7.14 -14.96 15.07
CA THR A 29 6.34 -13.89 14.46
C THR A 29 6.93 -12.56 14.90
N ASN A 30 7.51 -11.84 13.96
CA ASN A 30 7.92 -10.46 14.18
C ASN A 30 6.77 -9.52 13.89
N ILE A 31 6.60 -8.51 14.74
CA ILE A 31 5.64 -7.43 14.55
C ILE A 31 6.39 -6.10 14.45
N PHE A 32 5.93 -5.23 13.59
CA PHE A 32 6.39 -3.85 13.53
C PHE A 32 5.31 -2.94 12.96
N THR A 33 5.39 -1.64 13.30
CA THR A 33 4.63 -0.61 12.59
C THR A 33 5.47 -0.13 11.40
N ALA A 34 4.80 0.27 10.34
CA ALA A 34 5.49 0.88 9.22
C ALA A 34 6.27 2.10 9.72
N ASN A 35 7.56 2.13 9.46
CA ASN A 35 8.34 3.32 9.73
C ASN A 35 8.83 3.88 8.41
N PRO A 36 8.28 5.00 7.97
CA PRO A 36 8.60 5.56 6.67
C PRO A 36 10.08 5.92 6.51
N VAL A 37 10.82 6.11 7.61
CA VAL A 37 12.19 6.60 7.45
C VAL A 37 13.13 6.09 8.53
N GLY A 38 14.24 5.51 8.12
CA GLY A 38 15.40 5.27 8.98
C GLY A 38 15.57 3.86 9.54
N ILE A 39 14.76 2.88 9.12
CA ILE A 39 15.03 1.46 9.35
C ILE A 39 15.29 0.81 7.99
N PRO A 40 16.40 0.08 7.78
CA PRO A 40 16.72 -0.57 6.52
C PRO A 40 15.65 -1.53 5.99
N PHE A 41 14.76 -1.99 6.86
CA PHE A 41 13.67 -2.90 6.54
C PHE A 41 12.47 -2.28 5.83
N THR A 42 12.27 -0.97 5.98
CA THR A 42 11.09 -0.28 5.47
C THR A 42 11.37 0.51 4.22
N THR A 43 12.64 0.59 3.81
CA THR A 43 13.02 1.39 2.65
C THR A 43 12.61 0.77 1.33
N ASP A 44 12.23 -0.50 1.31
CA ASP A 44 11.99 -1.24 0.08
C ASP A 44 10.51 -1.61 -0.16
N GLY A 45 9.59 -0.79 0.35
CA GLY A 45 8.25 -0.81 -0.22
C GLY A 45 7.23 -1.74 0.40
N LEU A 46 7.42 -2.20 1.64
CA LEU A 46 6.41 -3.05 2.29
C LEU A 46 5.16 -2.29 2.69
N VAL A 47 5.33 -1.14 3.33
CA VAL A 47 4.24 -0.32 3.88
C VAL A 47 4.69 1.14 3.99
N THR A 48 3.76 2.07 3.93
CA THR A 48 4.09 3.48 3.70
C THR A 48 3.60 4.46 4.75
N HIS A 49 2.90 4.01 5.81
CA HIS A 49 2.56 4.81 6.99
C HIS A 49 2.49 3.97 8.27
N LEU A 50 2.53 4.61 9.45
CA LEU A 50 2.66 3.90 10.73
C LEU A 50 1.51 2.96 11.05
N MET A 51 0.29 3.27 10.61
CA MET A 51 -0.90 2.48 10.91
C MET A 51 -0.93 1.11 10.25
N ASP A 52 -0.04 0.85 9.28
CA ASP A 52 0.11 -0.47 8.69
C ASP A 52 0.94 -1.37 9.62
N ILE A 53 0.27 -2.01 10.59
CA ILE A 53 0.90 -3.03 11.45
C ILE A 53 1.22 -4.24 10.58
N THR A 54 2.47 -4.66 10.62
CA THR A 54 2.98 -5.74 9.77
C THR A 54 3.49 -6.90 10.60
N LEU A 55 3.18 -8.13 10.16
CA LEU A 55 3.69 -9.37 10.73
C LEU A 55 4.52 -10.11 9.70
N LEU A 56 5.67 -10.62 10.13
CA LEU A 56 6.51 -11.57 9.38
C LEU A 56 6.51 -12.92 10.10
N TYR A 57 6.25 -13.98 9.35
CA TYR A 57 6.18 -15.36 9.84
C TYR A 57 7.09 -16.25 9.01
N PRO A 58 8.24 -16.72 9.55
CA PRO A 58 9.11 -17.62 8.83
C PRO A 58 8.48 -19.01 8.72
N ILE A 59 8.48 -19.58 7.52
CA ILE A 59 7.94 -20.90 7.20
C ILE A 59 9.10 -21.86 6.97
N PHE A 60 9.22 -22.83 7.85
CA PHE A 60 10.29 -23.82 7.80
C PHE A 60 9.79 -25.19 7.34
N ARG A 61 10.68 -25.93 6.70
CA ARG A 61 10.57 -27.35 6.43
C ARG A 61 11.90 -28.02 6.73
N ASP A 62 11.90 -29.00 7.62
CA ASP A 62 13.11 -29.75 7.98
C ASP A 62 14.31 -28.81 8.30
N ASP A 63 14.13 -27.87 9.22
CA ASP A 63 15.08 -26.83 9.65
C ASP A 63 15.54 -25.86 8.54
N ARG A 64 14.97 -25.95 7.34
CA ARG A 64 15.23 -25.03 6.23
C ARG A 64 14.12 -24.00 6.09
N LEU A 65 14.50 -22.73 6.01
CA LEU A 65 13.57 -21.63 5.70
C LEU A 65 13.14 -21.73 4.22
N ILE A 66 11.88 -22.05 3.98
CA ILE A 66 11.30 -22.18 2.63
C ILE A 66 10.73 -20.83 2.17
N ALA A 67 10.00 -20.13 3.05
CA ALA A 67 9.36 -18.87 2.74
C ALA A 67 9.20 -18.00 3.98
N ILE A 68 8.83 -16.75 3.77
CA ILE A 68 8.40 -15.84 4.83
C ILE A 68 6.96 -15.44 4.52
N GLY A 69 6.03 -15.80 5.39
CA GLY A 69 4.66 -15.29 5.36
C GLY A 69 4.67 -13.83 5.77
N TRP A 70 3.92 -13.01 5.04
CA TRP A 70 3.76 -11.59 5.33
C TRP A 70 2.27 -11.26 5.41
N ALA A 71 1.91 -10.49 6.43
CA ALA A 71 0.57 -9.96 6.57
C ALA A 71 0.66 -8.53 7.11
N PHE A 72 -0.28 -7.69 6.72
CA PHE A 72 -0.44 -6.36 7.31
C PHE A 72 -1.91 -6.03 7.49
N VAL A 73 -2.17 -5.12 8.42
CA VAL A 73 -3.48 -4.51 8.64
C VAL A 73 -3.30 -3.02 8.83
N HIS A 74 -4.18 -2.26 8.20
CA HIS A 74 -4.35 -0.84 8.51
C HIS A 74 -5.11 -0.73 9.84
N ALA A 75 -4.38 -0.55 10.95
CA ALA A 75 -4.99 -0.44 12.27
C ALA A 75 -5.84 0.83 12.38
N SER A 76 -7.00 0.71 13.01
CA SER A 76 -7.91 1.85 13.16
C SER A 76 -7.39 2.92 14.12
N ASP A 77 -6.50 2.57 15.07
CA ASP A 77 -5.86 3.53 15.98
C ASP A 77 -4.59 2.92 16.60
N ILE A 78 -3.48 3.62 16.46
CA ILE A 78 -2.19 3.29 17.08
C ILE A 78 -1.67 4.43 17.97
N GLY A 79 -2.58 5.28 18.46
CA GLY A 79 -2.24 6.45 19.25
C GLY A 79 -2.01 7.71 18.40
N GLY A 80 -1.00 8.46 18.78
CA GLY A 80 -0.70 9.74 18.12
C GLY A 80 -1.61 10.89 18.57
N ALA A 81 -1.53 12.00 17.84
CA ALA A 81 -2.12 13.27 18.26
C ALA A 81 -3.65 13.34 18.12
N VAL A 82 -4.25 12.49 17.26
CA VAL A 82 -5.70 12.44 17.05
C VAL A 82 -6.22 11.01 17.03
N PRO A 83 -7.49 10.76 17.37
CA PRO A 83 -8.12 9.47 17.15
C PRO A 83 -8.03 9.04 15.69
N GLY A 84 -7.81 7.72 15.49
CA GLY A 84 -7.61 7.15 14.17
C GLY A 84 -6.24 7.41 13.56
N SER A 85 -5.33 8.06 14.29
CA SER A 85 -3.92 8.22 13.92
C SER A 85 -3.67 8.90 12.56
N ILE A 86 -4.69 9.50 11.94
CA ILE A 86 -4.61 10.17 10.63
C ILE A 86 -5.00 11.63 10.74
N SER A 87 -4.14 12.51 10.24
CA SER A 87 -4.49 13.90 9.96
C SER A 87 -3.62 14.44 8.84
N PRO A 88 -4.19 15.14 7.85
CA PRO A 88 -3.40 15.80 6.81
C PRO A 88 -2.51 16.92 7.36
N ALA A 89 -2.84 17.45 8.56
CA ALA A 89 -2.11 18.51 9.23
C ALA A 89 -0.84 18.07 9.95
N PHE A 90 -0.56 16.77 10.02
CA PHE A 90 0.66 16.29 10.64
C PHE A 90 1.89 16.67 9.82
N THR A 91 2.89 17.22 10.48
CA THR A 91 4.16 17.63 9.86
C THR A 91 5.28 16.62 10.10
N GLU A 92 5.13 15.79 11.11
CA GLU A 92 6.12 14.81 11.53
C GLU A 92 5.48 13.46 11.87
N VAL A 93 6.19 12.39 11.56
CA VAL A 93 5.76 11.01 11.81
C VAL A 93 5.51 10.70 13.30
N PHE A 94 6.11 11.47 14.22
CA PHE A 94 5.85 11.32 15.66
C PHE A 94 4.40 11.61 16.06
N GLN A 95 3.68 12.38 15.27
CA GLN A 95 2.29 12.73 15.50
C GLN A 95 1.32 11.60 15.08
N GLU A 96 1.80 10.66 14.24
CA GLU A 96 0.99 9.56 13.70
C GLU A 96 0.76 8.41 14.69
N GLY A 97 1.60 8.26 15.71
CA GLY A 97 1.41 7.23 16.74
C GLY A 97 2.63 6.36 17.03
N LEU A 98 2.37 5.14 17.47
CA LEU A 98 3.39 4.19 17.89
C LEU A 98 4.35 3.81 16.78
N ARG A 99 5.64 4.05 17.02
CA ARG A 99 6.73 3.63 16.15
C ARG A 99 7.39 2.38 16.72
N LEU A 100 6.99 1.23 16.23
CA LEU A 100 7.53 -0.05 16.67
C LEU A 100 8.52 -0.59 15.63
N ARG A 101 9.78 -0.77 16.04
CA ARG A 101 10.78 -1.48 15.24
C ARG A 101 10.45 -2.98 15.18
N PRO A 102 10.98 -3.73 14.20
CA PRO A 102 10.82 -5.18 14.18
C PRO A 102 11.22 -5.79 15.53
N VAL A 103 10.27 -6.44 16.17
CA VAL A 103 10.41 -7.10 17.46
C VAL A 103 9.67 -8.43 17.43
N LYS A 104 10.16 -9.41 18.18
CA LYS A 104 9.52 -10.71 18.30
C LYS A 104 8.21 -10.58 19.07
N LEU A 105 7.09 -10.81 18.40
CA LEU A 105 5.78 -10.93 19.04
C LEU A 105 5.58 -12.30 19.67
N TYR A 106 6.10 -13.34 19.02
CA TYR A 106 6.18 -14.70 19.57
C TYR A 106 7.61 -15.20 19.50
N GLU A 107 8.04 -15.91 20.51
CA GLU A 107 9.32 -16.59 20.56
C GLU A 107 9.11 -18.01 21.10
N GLY A 108 9.51 -19.03 20.33
CA GLY A 108 9.25 -20.41 20.71
C GLY A 108 7.76 -20.74 20.88
N GLY A 109 6.88 -20.08 20.20
CA GLY A 109 5.42 -20.21 20.37
C GLY A 109 4.83 -19.47 21.57
N VAL A 110 5.67 -18.81 22.39
CA VAL A 110 5.25 -18.04 23.56
C VAL A 110 5.05 -16.59 23.20
N LEU A 111 3.89 -16.03 23.55
CA LEU A 111 3.56 -14.62 23.32
C LEU A 111 4.44 -13.70 24.18
N ASN A 112 5.03 -12.69 23.56
CA ASN A 112 5.68 -11.59 24.24
C ASN A 112 4.62 -10.62 24.80
N THR A 113 4.27 -10.79 26.08
CA THR A 113 3.24 -10.00 26.77
C THR A 113 3.62 -8.53 26.89
N THR A 114 4.92 -8.20 26.94
CA THR A 114 5.39 -6.81 26.97
C THR A 114 5.07 -6.09 25.67
N VAL A 115 5.33 -6.73 24.52
CA VAL A 115 4.99 -6.16 23.20
C VAL A 115 3.47 -5.96 23.07
N LYS A 116 2.68 -6.95 23.55
CA LYS A 116 1.22 -6.83 23.58
C LYS A 116 0.76 -5.65 24.44
N ALA A 117 1.37 -5.46 25.61
CA ALA A 117 1.05 -4.35 26.50
C ALA A 117 1.40 -3.00 25.85
N ILE A 118 2.56 -2.86 25.22
CA ILE A 118 2.96 -1.65 24.50
C ILE A 118 1.94 -1.29 23.42
N LEU A 119 1.46 -2.27 22.65
CA LEU A 119 0.43 -2.03 21.64
C LEU A 119 -0.89 -1.59 22.26
N ALA A 120 -1.30 -2.23 23.36
CA ALA A 120 -2.55 -1.91 24.07
C ALA A 120 -2.51 -0.51 24.68
N ASP A 121 -1.41 -0.13 25.33
CA ASP A 121 -1.25 1.16 26.01
C ASP A 121 -1.17 2.34 25.01
N ASN A 122 -0.82 2.07 23.76
CA ASN A 122 -0.72 3.09 22.72
C ASN A 122 -1.94 3.15 21.78
N SER A 123 -3.00 2.40 22.03
CA SER A 123 -4.22 2.44 21.21
C SER A 123 -5.43 2.86 22.05
N ARG A 124 -6.32 3.67 21.48
CA ARG A 124 -7.61 4.03 22.09
C ARG A 124 -8.62 2.87 22.04
N ILE A 125 -8.37 1.89 21.15
CA ILE A 125 -9.23 0.72 20.91
C ILE A 125 -8.40 -0.59 20.92
N PRO A 126 -7.67 -0.88 22.03
CA PRO A 126 -6.68 -1.96 22.05
C PRO A 126 -7.26 -3.34 21.77
N GLY A 127 -8.54 -3.57 22.10
CA GLY A 127 -9.22 -4.84 21.83
C GLY A 127 -9.41 -5.12 20.35
N GLU A 128 -9.77 -4.12 19.55
CA GLU A 128 -9.96 -4.23 18.11
C GLU A 128 -8.61 -4.46 17.41
N VAL A 129 -7.62 -3.62 17.72
CA VAL A 129 -6.26 -3.76 17.17
C VAL A 129 -5.67 -5.13 17.47
N TRP A 130 -5.87 -5.65 18.70
CA TRP A 130 -5.42 -6.99 19.05
C TRP A 130 -6.19 -8.08 18.30
N GLY A 131 -7.49 -7.89 18.07
CA GLY A 131 -8.31 -8.79 17.24
C GLY A 131 -7.79 -8.91 15.81
N ASP A 132 -7.44 -7.78 15.19
CA ASP A 132 -6.85 -7.73 13.85
C ASP A 132 -5.50 -8.46 13.79
N ILE A 133 -4.65 -8.24 14.79
CA ILE A 133 -3.35 -8.95 14.89
C ILE A 133 -3.57 -10.46 15.02
N GLN A 134 -4.55 -10.91 15.81
CA GLN A 134 -4.87 -12.33 15.92
C GLN A 134 -5.39 -12.92 14.61
N ALA A 135 -6.20 -12.16 13.86
CA ALA A 135 -6.67 -12.58 12.54
C ALA A 135 -5.50 -12.76 11.57
N MET A 136 -4.54 -11.81 11.55
CA MET A 136 -3.31 -11.94 10.75
C MET A 136 -2.49 -13.17 11.13
N ILE A 137 -2.30 -13.43 12.43
CA ILE A 137 -1.58 -14.63 12.92
C ILE A 137 -2.26 -15.91 12.44
N SER A 138 -3.59 -15.95 12.49
CA SER A 138 -4.38 -17.10 12.03
C SER A 138 -4.21 -17.32 10.51
N GLY A 139 -4.21 -16.23 9.74
CA GLY A 139 -3.92 -16.25 8.30
C GLY A 139 -2.52 -16.79 8.01
N LEU A 140 -1.50 -16.28 8.71
CA LEU A 140 -0.10 -16.71 8.54
C LEU A 140 0.11 -18.18 8.90
N LYS A 141 -0.51 -18.68 9.99
CA LYS A 141 -0.50 -20.12 10.32
C LYS A 141 -1.18 -20.96 9.24
N SER A 142 -2.22 -20.43 8.59
CA SER A 142 -2.87 -21.13 7.48
C SER A 142 -1.96 -21.19 6.26
N ILE A 143 -1.22 -20.13 5.96
CA ILE A 143 -0.23 -20.10 4.89
C ILE A 143 0.88 -21.12 5.18
N ASP A 144 1.44 -21.12 6.40
CA ASP A 144 2.47 -22.10 6.84
C ASP A 144 2.02 -23.54 6.59
N ARG A 145 0.81 -23.90 7.07
CA ARG A 145 0.26 -25.23 6.84
C ARG A 145 0.15 -25.56 5.34
N ARG A 146 -0.36 -24.62 4.52
CA ARG A 146 -0.53 -24.86 3.08
C ARG A 146 0.78 -24.98 2.32
N VAL A 147 1.79 -24.19 2.66
CA VAL A 147 3.14 -24.33 2.08
C VAL A 147 3.74 -25.68 2.45
N ASN A 148 3.60 -26.11 3.72
CA ASN A 148 4.09 -27.41 4.17
C ASN A 148 3.35 -28.60 3.54
N GLU A 149 2.04 -28.48 3.27
CA GLU A 149 1.27 -29.47 2.49
C GLU A 149 1.81 -29.57 1.05
N LEU A 150 2.11 -28.45 0.38
CA LEU A 150 2.73 -28.44 -0.95
C LEU A 150 4.13 -29.09 -0.92
N CYS A 151 4.94 -28.73 0.07
CA CYS A 151 6.27 -29.34 0.24
C CYS A 151 6.19 -30.84 0.49
N SER A 152 5.20 -31.32 1.23
CA SER A 152 4.97 -32.76 1.46
C SER A 152 4.57 -33.48 0.17
N ARG A 153 3.80 -32.83 -0.70
CA ARG A 153 3.31 -33.42 -1.95
C ARG A 153 4.32 -33.40 -3.08
N TYR A 154 5.08 -32.32 -3.21
CA TYR A 154 5.94 -32.07 -4.38
C TYR A 154 7.43 -31.98 -4.05
N GLY A 155 7.80 -31.95 -2.76
CA GLY A 155 9.16 -31.67 -2.29
C GLY A 155 9.43 -30.17 -2.15
N GLY A 156 10.21 -29.80 -1.14
CA GLY A 156 10.50 -28.38 -0.83
C GLY A 156 11.22 -27.66 -1.96
N GLN A 157 12.18 -28.32 -2.61
CA GLN A 157 12.92 -27.72 -3.74
C GLN A 157 12.01 -27.43 -4.94
N ALA A 158 11.06 -28.31 -5.25
CA ALA A 158 10.13 -28.11 -6.34
C ALA A 158 9.17 -26.95 -6.04
N VAL A 159 8.76 -26.77 -4.77
CA VAL A 159 7.92 -25.64 -4.34
C VAL A 159 8.68 -24.32 -4.47
N GLU A 160 9.94 -24.25 -4.02
CA GLU A 160 10.78 -23.06 -4.18
C GLU A 160 11.00 -22.72 -5.66
N GLN A 161 11.26 -23.72 -6.51
CA GLN A 161 11.41 -23.50 -7.95
C GLN A 161 10.12 -22.96 -8.56
N ALA A 162 8.97 -23.54 -8.24
CA ALA A 162 7.67 -23.10 -8.73
C ALA A 162 7.37 -21.64 -8.32
N MET A 163 7.78 -21.21 -7.13
CA MET A 163 7.66 -19.80 -6.73
C MET A 163 8.51 -18.88 -7.60
N GLN A 164 9.75 -19.26 -7.94
CA GLN A 164 10.59 -18.50 -8.85
C GLN A 164 10.02 -18.47 -10.27
N ASP A 165 9.52 -19.61 -10.76
CA ASP A 165 8.93 -19.71 -12.10
C ASP A 165 7.69 -18.81 -12.24
N VAL A 166 6.85 -18.72 -11.20
CA VAL A 166 5.68 -17.81 -11.19
C VAL A 166 6.10 -16.35 -11.22
N ILE A 167 7.19 -15.97 -10.55
CA ILE A 167 7.75 -14.61 -10.61
C ILE A 167 8.28 -14.31 -12.02
N CYS A 168 9.05 -15.22 -12.61
CA CYS A 168 9.57 -15.07 -13.97
C CYS A 168 8.44 -15.03 -15.01
N TYR A 169 7.39 -15.82 -14.80
CA TYR A 169 6.22 -15.81 -15.67
C TYR A 169 5.49 -14.45 -15.59
N ALA A 170 5.29 -13.89 -14.40
CA ALA A 170 4.70 -12.56 -14.24
C ALA A 170 5.54 -11.46 -14.89
N GLU A 171 6.88 -11.53 -14.79
CA GLU A 171 7.79 -10.63 -15.49
C GLU A 171 7.64 -10.71 -17.00
N SER A 172 7.60 -11.94 -17.57
CA SER A 172 7.40 -12.14 -19.01
C SER A 172 6.07 -11.54 -19.50
N LYS A 173 4.99 -11.71 -18.72
CA LYS A 173 3.69 -11.11 -19.03
C LYS A 173 3.72 -9.58 -18.94
N ALA A 174 4.39 -9.03 -17.94
CA ALA A 174 4.57 -7.59 -17.82
C ALA A 174 5.32 -6.99 -19.00
N ARG A 175 6.43 -7.60 -19.42
CA ARG A 175 7.19 -7.19 -20.59
C ARG A 175 6.37 -7.23 -21.88
N THR A 176 5.55 -8.26 -22.06
CA THR A 176 4.64 -8.38 -23.20
C THR A 176 3.60 -7.25 -23.21
N ALA A 177 3.00 -6.95 -22.04
CA ALA A 177 2.05 -5.85 -21.93
C ALA A 177 2.71 -4.47 -22.19
N ILE A 178 3.90 -4.24 -21.64
CA ILE A 178 4.66 -3.00 -21.84
C ILE A 178 5.06 -2.83 -23.31
N ALA A 179 5.41 -3.91 -24.01
CA ALA A 179 5.77 -3.86 -25.42
C ALA A 179 4.60 -3.42 -26.35
N SER A 180 3.36 -3.34 -25.84
CA SER A 180 2.24 -2.73 -26.57
C SER A 180 2.27 -1.20 -26.54
N ILE A 181 3.07 -0.59 -25.66
CA ILE A 181 3.31 0.85 -25.63
C ILE A 181 4.45 1.14 -26.62
N PRO A 182 4.29 2.06 -27.58
CA PRO A 182 5.37 2.43 -28.51
C PRO A 182 6.64 2.84 -27.75
N ASP A 183 7.80 2.44 -28.25
CA ASP A 183 9.08 2.90 -27.73
C ASP A 183 9.17 4.42 -27.88
N GLY A 184 9.60 5.11 -26.82
CA GLY A 184 9.64 6.57 -26.81
C GLY A 184 9.85 7.18 -25.44
N VAL A 185 9.83 8.50 -25.39
CA VAL A 185 9.90 9.29 -24.17
C VAL A 185 8.63 10.12 -24.02
N TYR A 186 7.99 10.01 -22.87
CA TYR A 186 6.71 10.65 -22.55
C TYR A 186 6.84 11.40 -21.25
N ASP A 187 6.63 12.71 -21.29
CA ASP A 187 6.71 13.59 -20.13
C ASP A 187 5.30 14.06 -19.74
N PHE A 188 4.97 14.00 -18.47
CA PHE A 188 3.73 14.54 -17.94
C PHE A 188 3.92 15.09 -16.54
N SER A 189 3.11 16.08 -16.19
CA SER A 189 3.16 16.73 -14.88
C SER A 189 1.76 17.11 -14.44
N ASP A 190 1.56 17.09 -13.12
CA ASP A 190 0.31 17.46 -12.47
C ASP A 190 0.60 17.99 -11.07
N TYR A 191 -0.40 18.45 -10.35
CA TYR A 191 -0.22 19.03 -9.03
C TYR A 191 -1.24 18.50 -8.03
N LEU A 192 -0.87 18.53 -6.75
CA LEU A 192 -1.73 18.28 -5.61
C LEU A 192 -1.90 19.60 -4.85
N GLU A 193 -3.14 19.98 -4.59
CA GLU A 193 -3.44 21.09 -3.70
C GLU A 193 -3.13 20.69 -2.24
N GLY A 194 -2.52 21.64 -1.50
CA GLY A 194 -2.13 21.40 -0.11
C GLY A 194 -3.29 21.57 0.87
N ILE A 195 -2.97 21.56 2.17
CA ILE A 195 -3.93 21.72 3.28
C ILE A 195 -4.60 23.09 3.27
N ASN A 196 -3.97 24.07 2.67
CA ASN A 196 -4.48 25.42 2.49
C ASN A 196 -4.25 25.85 1.04
N ASP A 197 -5.02 26.84 0.59
CA ASP A 197 -5.05 27.36 -0.79
C ASP A 197 -3.69 27.86 -1.33
N ARG A 198 -2.63 27.81 -0.53
CA ARG A 198 -1.30 28.34 -0.87
C ARG A 198 -0.23 27.25 -1.01
N GLN A 199 -0.53 26.03 -0.65
CA GLN A 199 0.42 24.92 -0.75
C GLN A 199 0.01 24.02 -1.91
N ILE A 200 0.78 24.06 -2.99
CA ILE A 200 0.67 23.19 -4.15
C ILE A 200 1.93 22.34 -4.19
N ALA A 201 1.78 21.04 -4.38
CA ALA A 201 2.89 20.15 -4.66
C ALA A 201 2.85 19.73 -6.13
N PHE A 202 3.94 19.90 -6.83
CA PHE A 202 4.11 19.55 -8.22
C PHE A 202 4.69 18.15 -8.37
N PHE A 203 4.10 17.37 -9.27
CA PHE A 203 4.53 16.01 -9.60
C PHE A 203 4.88 15.95 -11.06
N SER A 204 6.04 15.44 -11.37
CA SER A 204 6.51 15.29 -12.75
C SER A 204 7.13 13.93 -12.95
N ALA A 205 6.83 13.30 -14.08
CA ALA A 205 7.47 12.06 -14.50
C ALA A 205 7.91 12.14 -15.95
N ARG A 206 9.12 11.65 -16.20
CA ARG A 206 9.58 11.24 -17.53
C ARG A 206 9.54 9.73 -17.61
N MET A 207 8.74 9.21 -18.52
CA MET A 207 8.61 7.78 -18.80
C MET A 207 9.32 7.45 -20.10
N THR A 208 10.36 6.62 -20.05
CA THR A 208 11.03 6.09 -21.23
C THR A 208 10.62 4.63 -21.41
N VAL A 209 10.02 4.31 -22.53
CA VAL A 209 9.64 2.94 -22.92
C VAL A 209 10.62 2.45 -23.95
N SER A 210 11.20 1.28 -23.71
CA SER A 210 12.10 0.62 -24.66
C SER A 210 12.11 -0.89 -24.49
N LYS A 211 11.84 -1.61 -25.57
CA LYS A 211 11.98 -3.08 -25.63
C LYS A 211 11.25 -3.84 -24.53
N GLY A 212 10.05 -3.37 -24.13
CA GLY A 212 9.24 -4.01 -23.10
C GLY A 212 9.71 -3.69 -21.66
N GLU A 213 10.47 -2.63 -21.49
CA GLU A 213 10.87 -2.07 -20.20
C GLU A 213 10.43 -0.61 -20.08
N ILE A 214 10.19 -0.18 -18.84
CA ILE A 214 9.88 1.21 -18.51
C ILE A 214 10.90 1.76 -17.52
N HIS A 215 11.45 2.92 -17.85
CA HIS A 215 12.30 3.71 -16.96
C HIS A 215 11.58 5.02 -16.64
N LEU A 216 11.41 5.28 -15.34
CA LEU A 216 10.75 6.45 -14.79
C LEU A 216 11.76 7.35 -14.09
N ASP A 217 11.70 8.63 -14.38
CA ASP A 217 12.43 9.67 -13.67
C ASP A 217 11.46 10.71 -13.11
N PHE A 218 11.41 10.84 -11.78
CA PHE A 218 10.58 11.79 -11.05
C PHE A 218 11.37 13.02 -10.56
N SER A 219 12.52 13.32 -11.15
CA SER A 219 13.41 14.43 -10.72
C SER A 219 12.76 15.81 -10.73
N GLY A 220 11.67 16.00 -11.50
CA GLY A 220 10.91 17.25 -11.53
C GLY A 220 9.85 17.39 -10.42
N THR A 221 9.75 16.42 -9.52
CA THR A 221 8.77 16.43 -8.43
C THR A 221 9.26 17.29 -7.27
N ASP A 222 8.34 18.03 -6.65
CA ASP A 222 8.62 18.96 -5.56
C ASP A 222 9.24 18.29 -4.32
N PRO A 223 9.95 19.08 -3.48
CA PRO A 223 10.43 18.63 -2.18
C PRO A 223 9.31 18.12 -1.28
N GLN A 224 9.69 17.32 -0.26
CA GLN A 224 8.75 16.87 0.76
C GLN A 224 8.02 18.04 1.44
N LEU A 225 6.77 17.79 1.81
CA LEU A 225 5.86 18.79 2.35
C LEU A 225 5.90 18.81 3.89
N PRO A 226 5.68 19.97 4.52
CA PRO A 226 5.38 20.08 5.95
C PRO A 226 3.92 19.68 6.24
N ALA A 227 3.50 18.53 5.72
CA ALA A 227 2.15 17.99 5.76
C ALA A 227 2.18 16.48 5.59
N ALA A 228 1.12 15.77 5.95
CA ALA A 228 1.08 14.31 5.96
C ALA A 228 0.91 13.65 4.58
N TYR A 229 1.18 14.37 3.50
CA TYR A 229 1.02 13.85 2.14
C TYR A 229 2.26 13.16 1.58
N ASN A 230 3.35 13.09 2.34
CA ASN A 230 4.60 12.53 1.85
C ASN A 230 4.52 11.01 1.69
N LEU A 231 5.13 10.51 0.62
CA LEU A 231 5.38 9.10 0.40
C LEU A 231 6.85 8.78 0.64
N VAL A 232 7.14 7.62 1.17
CA VAL A 232 8.50 7.12 1.31
C VAL A 232 8.66 5.90 0.41
N SER A 233 9.24 6.11 -0.77
CA SER A 233 9.40 5.05 -1.78
C SER A 233 10.73 4.30 -1.67
N GLY A 234 11.71 4.85 -0.95
CA GLY A 234 13.02 4.19 -0.82
C GLY A 234 13.86 4.26 -2.10
N ALA A 235 14.77 3.30 -2.24
CA ALA A 235 15.75 3.26 -3.34
C ALA A 235 15.32 2.37 -4.52
N SER A 236 14.29 1.56 -4.37
CA SER A 236 13.80 0.63 -5.40
C SER A 236 12.45 1.08 -5.98
N THR A 237 12.04 0.44 -7.08
CA THR A 237 10.72 0.68 -7.66
C THR A 237 9.63 0.32 -6.66
N HIS A 238 8.89 1.34 -6.22
CA HIS A 238 7.87 1.20 -5.20
C HIS A 238 6.50 0.94 -5.83
N PRO A 239 5.77 -0.15 -5.47
CA PRO A 239 4.48 -0.49 -6.07
C PRO A 239 3.45 0.66 -6.00
N TYR A 240 3.46 1.42 -4.92
CA TYR A 240 2.52 2.53 -4.70
C TYR A 240 2.79 3.75 -5.62
N VAL A 241 4.03 3.95 -6.05
CA VAL A 241 4.42 4.98 -7.02
C VAL A 241 4.05 4.55 -8.44
N VAL A 242 4.24 3.27 -8.77
CA VAL A 242 4.04 2.73 -10.13
C VAL A 242 2.72 2.00 -10.30
N GLN A 243 1.75 2.23 -9.42
CA GLN A 243 0.46 1.54 -9.40
C GLN A 243 -0.32 1.66 -10.72
N CYS A 244 -0.17 2.78 -11.44
CA CYS A 244 -0.77 2.98 -12.75
C CYS A 244 -0.27 1.93 -13.77
N LEU A 245 1.04 1.69 -13.82
CA LEU A 245 1.63 0.71 -14.71
C LEU A 245 1.23 -0.72 -14.33
N TYR A 246 1.16 -1.00 -13.03
CA TYR A 246 0.66 -2.27 -12.53
C TYR A 246 -0.79 -2.51 -12.99
N ALA A 247 -1.66 -1.51 -12.86
CA ALA A 247 -3.04 -1.57 -13.31
C ALA A 247 -3.14 -1.71 -14.83
N PHE A 248 -2.30 -1.01 -15.60
CA PHE A 248 -2.20 -1.15 -17.03
C PHE A 248 -1.87 -2.59 -17.45
N ILE A 249 -0.82 -3.18 -16.88
CA ILE A 249 -0.39 -4.55 -17.20
C ILE A 249 -1.51 -5.56 -16.91
N LEU A 250 -2.19 -5.45 -15.76
CA LEU A 250 -3.31 -6.32 -15.43
C LEU A 250 -4.56 -6.08 -16.29
N THR A 251 -4.71 -4.90 -16.85
CA THR A 251 -5.79 -4.60 -17.81
C THR A 251 -5.52 -5.24 -19.16
N MET A 252 -4.26 -5.23 -19.60
CA MET A 252 -3.85 -5.86 -20.87
C MET A 252 -3.90 -7.39 -20.76
N ASP A 253 -3.52 -7.98 -19.65
CA ASP A 253 -3.64 -9.41 -19.38
C ASP A 253 -4.09 -9.69 -17.92
N PRO A 254 -5.41 -9.85 -17.71
CA PRO A 254 -5.97 -10.12 -16.37
C PRO A 254 -5.49 -11.43 -15.72
N LEU A 255 -4.90 -12.35 -16.49
CA LEU A 255 -4.35 -13.62 -16.02
C LEU A 255 -2.90 -13.50 -15.54
N THR A 256 -2.28 -12.33 -15.66
CA THR A 256 -0.94 -12.08 -15.12
C THR A 256 -0.92 -12.33 -13.61
N PRO A 257 -0.02 -13.18 -13.10
CA PRO A 257 0.12 -13.38 -11.66
C PRO A 257 0.49 -12.07 -10.94
N ARG A 258 -0.24 -11.76 -9.87
CA ARG A 258 -0.03 -10.54 -9.09
C ARG A 258 1.09 -10.75 -8.08
N ASN A 259 2.32 -10.52 -8.50
CA ASN A 259 3.52 -10.66 -7.67
C ASN A 259 4.62 -9.67 -8.12
N ALA A 260 5.75 -9.69 -7.41
CA ALA A 260 6.89 -8.80 -7.66
C ALA A 260 7.52 -8.95 -9.07
N GLY A 261 7.23 -10.03 -9.79
CA GLY A 261 7.69 -10.21 -11.17
C GLY A 261 7.24 -9.09 -12.10
N ILE A 262 6.02 -8.55 -11.89
CA ILE A 262 5.52 -7.40 -12.66
C ILE A 262 6.46 -6.20 -12.57
N LEU A 263 7.04 -5.95 -11.40
CA LEU A 263 7.89 -4.79 -11.16
C LEU A 263 9.31 -4.93 -11.77
N ARG A 264 9.72 -6.14 -12.16
CA ARG A 264 11.06 -6.38 -12.72
C ARG A 264 11.27 -5.75 -14.10
N ALA A 265 10.18 -5.39 -14.79
CA ALA A 265 10.22 -4.68 -16.06
C ALA A 265 10.11 -3.14 -15.91
N ILE A 266 10.04 -2.64 -14.67
CA ILE A 266 9.80 -1.22 -14.35
C ILE A 266 10.92 -0.74 -13.42
N TYR A 267 11.61 0.30 -13.84
CA TYR A 267 12.68 0.96 -13.07
C TYR A 267 12.23 2.38 -12.75
N SER A 268 12.30 2.79 -11.49
CA SER A 268 11.95 4.15 -11.10
C SER A 268 13.05 4.82 -10.30
N TYR A 269 13.31 6.06 -10.63
CA TYR A 269 14.14 6.96 -9.86
C TYR A 269 13.27 8.04 -9.22
N THR A 270 13.18 8.03 -7.91
CA THR A 270 12.49 9.02 -7.08
C THR A 270 13.55 9.73 -6.21
N PRO A 271 13.90 10.99 -6.49
CA PRO A 271 14.93 11.69 -5.73
C PRO A 271 14.59 11.76 -4.24
N ARG A 272 15.58 11.48 -3.41
CA ARG A 272 15.44 11.53 -1.95
C ARG A 272 15.15 12.96 -1.48
N GLY A 273 14.20 13.11 -0.56
CA GLY A 273 13.76 14.39 -0.03
C GLY A 273 12.65 15.05 -0.85
N THR A 274 12.13 14.37 -1.86
CA THR A 274 10.89 14.78 -2.58
C THR A 274 9.65 14.26 -1.89
N VAL A 275 8.48 14.78 -2.27
CA VAL A 275 7.18 14.30 -1.75
C VAL A 275 6.92 12.82 -2.06
N LEU A 276 7.53 12.26 -3.10
CA LEU A 276 7.45 10.84 -3.46
C LEU A 276 8.51 9.97 -2.78
N ASN A 277 9.55 10.55 -2.20
CA ASN A 277 10.61 9.84 -1.49
C ASN A 277 11.13 10.68 -0.31
N ALA A 278 10.22 10.97 0.58
CA ALA A 278 10.48 11.82 1.73
C ALA A 278 11.48 11.20 2.72
N VAL A 279 12.11 12.06 3.50
CA VAL A 279 13.06 11.69 4.54
C VAL A 279 12.52 12.01 5.93
N PHE A 280 12.98 11.24 6.90
CA PHE A 280 12.64 11.41 8.31
C PHE A 280 12.90 12.87 8.77
N PRO A 281 12.01 13.47 9.57
CA PRO A 281 10.82 12.89 10.21
C PRO A 281 9.49 13.19 9.50
N ALA A 282 9.48 13.36 8.17
CA ALA A 282 8.27 13.70 7.43
C ALA A 282 7.09 12.77 7.73
N SER A 283 5.89 13.35 7.86
CA SER A 283 4.65 12.61 8.01
C SER A 283 4.14 12.09 6.67
N GLY A 284 3.58 10.89 6.66
CA GLY A 284 3.02 10.21 5.48
C GLY A 284 1.62 9.63 5.72
N GLY A 285 0.95 9.99 6.82
CA GLY A 285 -0.36 9.44 7.17
C GLY A 285 -1.42 9.56 6.08
N SER A 286 -1.40 10.66 5.31
CA SER A 286 -2.33 10.94 4.20
C SER A 286 -1.70 10.78 2.81
N ARG A 287 -0.63 9.99 2.68
CA ARG A 287 0.12 9.77 1.44
C ARG A 287 -0.70 9.28 0.25
N ALA A 288 -1.91 8.77 0.51
CA ALA A 288 -2.80 8.30 -0.55
C ALA A 288 -3.06 9.38 -1.62
N ALA A 289 -3.13 10.65 -1.23
CA ALA A 289 -3.29 11.77 -2.16
C ALA A 289 -2.09 11.89 -3.12
N SER A 290 -0.86 11.81 -2.61
CA SER A 290 0.35 11.85 -3.44
C SER A 290 0.48 10.63 -4.34
N ALA A 291 0.11 9.44 -3.86
CA ALA A 291 0.08 8.24 -4.69
C ALA A 291 -0.97 8.35 -5.81
N THR A 292 -2.10 9.02 -5.54
CA THR A 292 -3.10 9.35 -6.55
C THR A 292 -2.50 10.22 -7.64
N ARG A 293 -1.79 11.25 -7.25
CA ARG A 293 -1.20 12.18 -8.20
C ARG A 293 -0.07 11.51 -9.02
N ALA A 294 0.75 10.68 -8.40
CA ALA A 294 1.73 9.86 -9.11
C ALA A 294 1.06 8.92 -10.14
N TYR A 295 -0.09 8.33 -9.79
CA TYR A 295 -0.89 7.53 -10.71
C TYR A 295 -1.34 8.34 -11.93
N ASP A 296 -1.88 9.54 -11.71
CA ASP A 296 -2.42 10.39 -12.78
C ASP A 296 -1.30 10.92 -13.69
N VAL A 297 -0.14 11.25 -13.14
CA VAL A 297 1.04 11.64 -13.91
C VAL A 297 1.49 10.52 -14.85
N LEU A 298 1.56 9.28 -14.35
CA LEU A 298 1.89 8.13 -15.20
C LEU A 298 0.79 7.81 -16.21
N LEU A 299 -0.47 7.98 -15.83
CA LEU A 299 -1.60 7.84 -16.75
C LEU A 299 -1.50 8.86 -17.90
N GLY A 300 -1.11 10.10 -17.57
CA GLY A 300 -0.84 11.14 -18.57
C GLY A 300 0.29 10.79 -19.54
N CYS A 301 1.38 10.17 -19.04
CA CYS A 301 2.44 9.65 -19.90
C CYS A 301 1.94 8.55 -20.85
N ILE A 302 1.18 7.58 -20.31
CA ILE A 302 0.65 6.47 -21.15
C ILE A 302 -0.38 6.99 -22.17
N ASN A 303 -1.21 7.96 -21.81
CA ASN A 303 -2.20 8.56 -22.73
C ASN A 303 -1.58 9.28 -23.92
N GLN A 304 -0.34 9.79 -23.80
CA GLN A 304 0.40 10.32 -24.94
C GLN A 304 0.83 9.21 -25.90
N ALA A 305 1.19 8.04 -25.36
CA ALA A 305 1.59 6.88 -26.15
C ALA A 305 0.38 6.16 -26.77
N LEU A 306 -0.74 6.09 -26.03
CA LEU A 306 -1.95 5.32 -26.37
C LEU A 306 -3.20 6.20 -26.25
N PRO A 307 -3.43 7.19 -27.12
CA PRO A 307 -4.46 8.21 -26.94
C PRO A 307 -5.91 7.69 -27.02
N GLU A 308 -6.09 6.46 -27.48
CA GLU A 308 -7.43 5.88 -27.71
C GLU A 308 -7.94 5.02 -26.54
N GLY A 309 -7.07 4.62 -25.60
CA GLY A 309 -7.31 3.46 -24.75
C GLY A 309 -7.61 3.72 -23.28
N LEU A 310 -7.14 4.81 -22.69
CA LEU A 310 -7.17 4.99 -21.25
C LEU A 310 -8.13 6.12 -20.80
N ALA A 311 -8.41 6.14 -19.49
CA ALA A 311 -9.18 7.21 -18.91
C ALA A 311 -8.33 8.47 -18.70
N ALA A 312 -8.96 9.62 -18.54
CA ALA A 312 -8.35 10.82 -17.99
C ALA A 312 -8.04 10.63 -16.49
N ALA A 313 -7.39 11.59 -15.86
CA ALA A 313 -7.19 11.64 -14.42
C ALA A 313 -8.53 11.54 -13.68
N ASP A 314 -8.51 10.90 -12.52
CA ASP A 314 -9.66 10.88 -11.63
C ASP A 314 -9.73 12.14 -10.76
N SER A 315 -10.71 12.22 -9.86
CA SER A 315 -10.88 13.38 -8.96
C SER A 315 -9.69 13.64 -8.03
N GLY A 316 -8.72 12.76 -7.97
CA GLY A 316 -7.58 12.86 -7.06
C GLY A 316 -7.92 12.76 -5.58
N ASN A 317 -9.17 12.48 -5.24
CA ASN A 317 -9.67 12.50 -3.87
C ASN A 317 -9.64 11.08 -3.26
N ALA A 318 -9.07 10.98 -2.06
CA ALA A 318 -9.16 9.80 -1.20
C ALA A 318 -9.62 10.28 0.19
N GLY A 319 -10.88 10.72 0.27
CA GLY A 319 -11.46 11.27 1.50
C GLY A 319 -11.60 10.18 2.58
N VAL A 320 -11.17 10.49 3.79
CA VAL A 320 -11.30 9.65 4.97
C VAL A 320 -12.01 10.46 6.05
N ILE A 321 -13.05 9.89 6.65
CA ILE A 321 -13.71 10.46 7.83
C ILE A 321 -13.34 9.58 9.03
N VAL A 322 -12.80 10.20 10.06
CA VAL A 322 -12.56 9.54 11.35
C VAL A 322 -13.61 10.04 12.35
N VAL A 323 -14.31 9.11 12.96
CA VAL A 323 -15.30 9.38 14.01
C VAL A 323 -14.86 8.71 15.30
N ALA A 324 -14.65 9.50 16.34
CA ALA A 324 -14.38 9.01 17.69
C ALA A 324 -15.53 9.42 18.59
N ALA A 325 -16.22 8.46 19.21
CA ALA A 325 -17.32 8.69 20.12
C ALA A 325 -17.51 7.49 21.07
N PRO A 326 -18.05 7.68 22.28
CA PRO A 326 -18.48 6.57 23.12
C PRO A 326 -19.57 5.75 22.43
N ASP A 327 -19.44 4.43 22.43
CA ASP A 327 -20.53 3.53 22.03
C ASP A 327 -21.67 3.65 23.05
N PRO A 328 -22.86 4.07 22.64
CA PRO A 328 -23.98 4.28 23.55
C PRO A 328 -24.44 3.00 24.27
N ARG A 329 -24.10 1.81 23.74
CA ARG A 329 -24.46 0.53 24.33
C ARG A 329 -23.49 0.07 25.41
N THR A 330 -22.21 0.40 25.28
CA THR A 330 -21.13 -0.10 26.14
C THR A 330 -20.44 0.99 26.94
N GLY A 331 -20.61 2.26 26.58
CA GLY A 331 -19.90 3.41 27.17
C GLY A 331 -18.41 3.44 26.85
N ARG A 332 -17.91 2.52 26.02
CA ARG A 332 -16.49 2.47 25.61
C ARG A 332 -16.26 3.34 24.39
N ASP A 333 -15.08 3.92 24.29
CA ASP A 333 -14.69 4.65 23.10
C ASP A 333 -14.67 3.72 21.88
N ARG A 334 -15.23 4.22 20.76
CA ARG A 334 -15.10 3.66 19.43
C ARG A 334 -14.38 4.66 18.54
N VAL A 335 -13.48 4.16 17.72
CA VAL A 335 -12.85 4.92 16.65
C VAL A 335 -13.17 4.22 15.34
N ASN A 336 -13.96 4.88 14.52
CA ASN A 336 -14.33 4.38 13.19
C ASN A 336 -13.57 5.19 12.14
N VAL A 337 -12.85 4.51 11.27
CA VAL A 337 -12.20 5.08 10.09
C VAL A 337 -13.04 4.71 8.88
N ILE A 338 -13.80 5.67 8.38
CA ILE A 338 -14.62 5.51 7.19
C ILE A 338 -13.74 5.87 6.01
N ASN A 339 -13.20 4.85 5.38
CA ASN A 339 -12.46 5.01 4.15
C ASN A 339 -13.43 5.24 3.01
N THR A 340 -12.98 6.08 2.07
CA THR A 340 -13.53 6.14 0.74
C THR A 340 -14.79 6.99 0.58
N ILE A 341 -14.63 8.28 0.78
CA ILE A 341 -15.45 9.25 0.05
C ILE A 341 -14.70 9.53 -1.25
N HIS A 342 -15.15 8.91 -2.32
CA HIS A 342 -14.53 9.08 -3.63
C HIS A 342 -15.31 10.07 -4.47
N GLY A 343 -14.57 10.82 -5.27
CA GLY A 343 -15.13 11.62 -6.36
C GLY A 343 -15.49 10.75 -7.58
N GLY A 344 -15.27 11.24 -8.78
CA GLY A 344 -15.51 10.53 -10.02
C GLY A 344 -14.24 9.98 -10.65
N GLY A 345 -14.38 8.90 -11.39
CA GLY A 345 -13.32 8.40 -12.28
C GLY A 345 -13.23 9.25 -13.56
N GLY A 346 -12.05 9.34 -14.15
CA GLY A 346 -11.81 10.09 -15.37
C GLY A 346 -12.60 9.58 -16.57
N ALA A 347 -13.03 10.51 -17.41
CA ALA A 347 -13.72 10.20 -18.66
C ALA A 347 -12.81 9.45 -19.65
N ARG A 348 -13.41 8.70 -20.54
CA ARG A 348 -12.76 8.07 -21.68
C ARG A 348 -13.22 8.74 -22.99
N ARG A 349 -12.49 8.50 -24.06
CA ARG A 349 -12.84 9.08 -25.36
C ARG A 349 -14.29 8.85 -25.78
N SER A 350 -14.87 7.70 -25.45
CA SER A 350 -16.22 7.29 -25.89
C SER A 350 -17.28 7.31 -24.81
N ARG A 351 -16.95 7.67 -23.56
CA ARG A 351 -17.90 7.68 -22.44
C ARG A 351 -17.41 8.54 -21.30
N ASP A 352 -18.35 9.04 -20.51
CA ASP A 352 -18.09 9.76 -19.28
C ASP A 352 -17.42 8.86 -18.22
N GLY A 353 -16.82 9.50 -17.22
CA GLY A 353 -16.28 8.83 -16.03
C GLY A 353 -17.40 8.26 -15.16
N VAL A 354 -17.02 7.49 -14.17
CA VAL A 354 -17.95 6.82 -13.24
C VAL A 354 -17.99 7.61 -11.94
N ASP A 355 -19.19 7.96 -11.49
CA ASP A 355 -19.38 8.70 -10.24
C ASP A 355 -19.12 7.87 -8.99
N GLY A 356 -18.57 8.50 -7.95
CA GLY A 356 -18.47 7.95 -6.60
C GLY A 356 -17.61 6.68 -6.47
N THR A 357 -16.69 6.46 -7.39
CA THR A 357 -15.77 5.31 -7.36
C THR A 357 -14.33 5.73 -7.57
N ALA A 358 -13.42 5.22 -6.75
CA ALA A 358 -12.00 5.25 -7.05
C ALA A 358 -11.63 4.01 -7.87
N VAL A 359 -11.57 4.18 -9.17
CA VAL A 359 -11.19 3.08 -10.10
C VAL A 359 -9.85 2.48 -9.71
N ARG A 360 -8.91 3.31 -9.29
CA ARG A 360 -7.57 2.93 -8.87
C ARG A 360 -7.52 1.97 -7.71
N TYR A 361 -8.34 2.18 -6.68
CA TYR A 361 -8.35 1.33 -5.48
C TYR A 361 -9.38 0.20 -5.57
N SER A 362 -10.16 0.11 -6.65
CA SER A 362 -11.31 -0.79 -6.77
C SER A 362 -12.28 -0.65 -5.58
N GLN A 363 -12.38 0.55 -5.04
CA GLN A 363 -13.18 0.87 -3.86
C GLN A 363 -14.41 1.66 -4.25
N ARG A 364 -15.48 1.46 -3.51
CA ARG A 364 -16.73 2.22 -3.63
C ARG A 364 -16.96 2.96 -2.31
N SER A 365 -17.68 4.05 -2.38
CA SER A 365 -18.15 4.74 -1.18
C SER A 365 -18.96 3.78 -0.31
N VAL A 366 -18.75 3.84 1.01
CA VAL A 366 -19.49 3.02 1.96
C VAL A 366 -20.96 3.45 1.93
N PRO A 367 -21.93 2.51 1.83
CA PRO A 367 -23.34 2.84 1.91
C PRO A 367 -23.68 3.58 3.21
N VAL A 368 -24.57 4.56 3.11
CA VAL A 368 -24.99 5.39 4.25
C VAL A 368 -25.52 4.57 5.40
N GLU A 369 -26.31 3.58 5.09
CA GLU A 369 -26.92 2.68 6.06
C GLU A 369 -25.87 1.92 6.88
N ILE A 370 -24.76 1.55 6.26
CA ILE A 370 -23.63 0.93 6.97
C ILE A 370 -22.95 1.95 7.88
N ILE A 371 -22.73 3.19 7.40
CA ILE A 371 -22.14 4.25 8.22
C ILE A 371 -23.01 4.52 9.45
N GLU A 372 -24.33 4.60 9.29
CA GLU A 372 -25.26 4.86 10.41
C GLU A 372 -25.34 3.70 11.41
N VAL A 373 -25.21 2.45 10.93
CA VAL A 373 -25.19 1.27 11.80
C VAL A 373 -23.86 1.11 12.55
N GLU A 374 -22.75 1.38 11.85
CA GLU A 374 -21.40 1.14 12.37
C GLU A 374 -20.85 2.31 13.19
N THR A 375 -21.42 3.50 13.06
CA THR A 375 -20.92 4.71 13.71
C THR A 375 -22.01 5.41 14.51
N ALA A 376 -21.64 6.41 15.33
CA ALA A 376 -22.59 7.30 16.01
C ALA A 376 -23.06 8.46 15.11
N MET A 377 -22.95 8.33 13.78
CA MET A 377 -23.33 9.36 12.81
C MET A 377 -24.74 9.13 12.27
N ILE A 378 -25.41 10.21 11.97
CA ILE A 378 -26.65 10.24 11.16
C ILE A 378 -26.38 11.04 9.91
N MET A 379 -26.53 10.43 8.76
CA MET A 379 -26.31 11.08 7.47
C MET A 379 -27.57 11.82 7.02
N ARG A 380 -27.60 13.13 7.16
CA ARG A 380 -28.79 13.96 6.81
C ARG A 380 -28.97 14.19 5.31
N ALA A 381 -27.89 14.20 4.55
CA ALA A 381 -27.93 14.40 3.11
C ALA A 381 -26.68 13.87 2.43
N ILE A 382 -26.85 13.30 1.25
CA ILE A 382 -25.77 13.07 0.27
C ILE A 382 -26.12 13.89 -0.94
N ARG A 383 -25.13 14.67 -1.43
CA ARG A 383 -25.28 15.45 -2.66
C ARG A 383 -24.07 15.20 -3.54
N ILE A 384 -24.30 14.93 -4.80
CA ILE A 384 -23.28 14.95 -5.85
C ILE A 384 -23.34 16.34 -6.46
N VAL A 385 -22.26 17.09 -6.31
CA VAL A 385 -22.13 18.42 -6.92
C VAL A 385 -21.09 18.27 -8.02
N PRO A 386 -21.51 18.28 -9.30
CA PRO A 386 -20.55 18.22 -10.40
C PRO A 386 -19.75 19.52 -10.44
N ASP A 387 -18.44 19.42 -10.39
CA ASP A 387 -17.53 20.56 -10.49
C ASP A 387 -17.44 21.08 -11.94
N SER A 388 -17.52 20.17 -12.90
CA SER A 388 -17.73 20.55 -14.30
C SER A 388 -18.63 19.53 -15.01
N ARG A 389 -19.33 19.98 -16.07
CA ARG A 389 -20.17 19.10 -16.90
C ARG A 389 -19.39 18.06 -17.71
N ARG A 390 -18.04 18.07 -17.66
CA ARG A 390 -17.15 17.21 -18.46
C ARG A 390 -16.11 16.47 -17.64
N ALA A 391 -15.96 16.77 -16.36
CA ALA A 391 -15.17 15.99 -15.44
C ALA A 391 -16.08 14.92 -14.85
N GLY A 392 -16.01 13.72 -15.36
CA GLY A 392 -16.69 12.55 -14.84
C GLY A 392 -16.13 12.16 -13.50
#